data_f8bf4e8052213d7550d7bce1cae7ffc7
#
_entry.id   f8bf4e8052213d7550d7bce1cae7ffc7
#
_cell.length_a   1.000
_cell.length_b   1.000
_cell.length_c   1.000
_cell.angle_alpha   90.00
_cell.angle_beta   90.00
_cell.angle_gamma   90.00
#
_symmetry.space_group_name_H-M   'P 1'
#
loop_
_entity.id
_entity.type
_entity.pdbx_description
1 polymer ?
#
loop_
_entity_poly.entity_id
_entity_poly.type
_entity_poly.pdbx_seq_one_letter_code
_entity_poly.pdbx_strand_id
1 'polypeptide(L)'
;MHNEGLLARSGQLSATVERAVIKTTKPGRNGIVRITFALPADEPSGAVSVVGDFNDWNPFAHPLRRRTNGTRSAAVTVPAGATLRFRYLGEGGIWFNDETAPAMDGQNASIAV
;
A
#
# COMPACT_ATOMS: atom_id res chain seq x y z
N MET A 1 -24.48 -11.37 -10.16
CA MET A 1 -24.39 -11.12 -9.70
C MET A 1 -24.23 -10.84 -9.72
N HIS A 2 -23.80 -11.09 -9.72
CA HIS A 2 -23.45 -10.80 -9.42
C HIS A 2 -22.83 -10.51 -9.59
N ASN A 3 -22.57 -10.52 -9.79
CA ASN A 3 -21.93 -10.23 -9.76
C ASN A 3 -21.44 -9.91 -10.01
N GLU A 4 -21.25 -9.90 -10.15
CA GLU A 4 -20.72 -9.57 -10.08
C GLU A 4 -20.06 -9.35 -10.12
N GLY A 5 -20.08 -9.64 -10.31
CA GLY A 5 -19.32 -9.37 -9.91
C GLY A 5 -18.64 -9.37 -10.36
N LEU A 6 -18.49 -9.62 -10.44
CA LEU A 6 -17.85 -9.59 -10.57
C LEU A 6 -17.48 -9.41 -11.33
N LEU A 7 -17.42 -9.45 -11.51
CA LEU A 7 -16.99 -9.04 -11.79
C LEU A 7 -16.58 -8.58 -12.10
N ALA A 8 -16.45 -8.59 -12.11
CA ALA A 8 -15.93 -7.96 -11.93
C ALA A 8 -15.46 -7.69 -12.07
N ARG A 9 -15.21 -7.97 -12.20
CA ARG A 9 -14.67 -7.59 -12.00
C ARG A 9 -13.97 -7.71 -12.70
N SER A 10 -13.87 -7.81 -12.87
CA SER A 10 -13.21 -7.72 -13.05
C SER A 10 -12.58 -7.50 -13.52
N GLY A 11 -12.37 -7.74 -13.71
CA GLY A 11 -11.61 -7.32 -13.59
C GLY A 11 -11.18 -6.87 -14.05
N GLN A 12 -10.97 -6.81 -13.89
CA GLN A 12 -10.45 -6.02 -13.89
C GLN A 12 -9.63 -5.76 -13.92
N LEU A 13 -9.26 -6.26 -14.56
CA LEU A 13 -8.23 -5.88 -14.21
C LEU A 13 -8.03 -4.78 -13.47
N SER A 14 -8.33 -4.69 -12.74
CA SER A 14 -8.33 -3.60 -11.80
C SER A 14 -6.94 -3.25 -11.33
N ALA A 15 -6.65 -1.94 -11.21
CA ALA A 15 -5.39 -1.47 -10.65
C ALA A 15 -5.47 -1.27 -9.14
N THR A 16 -6.40 -1.95 -8.46
CA THR A 16 -6.57 -1.84 -7.00
C THR A 16 -6.66 -3.23 -6.40
N VAL A 17 -6.33 -3.32 -5.10
CA VAL A 17 -6.38 -4.56 -4.34
C VAL A 17 -7.35 -4.36 -3.19
N GLU A 18 -8.44 -5.13 -3.20
CA GLU A 18 -9.57 -4.92 -2.29
C GLU A 18 -9.25 -5.14 -0.82
N ARG A 19 -8.27 -5.99 -0.50
CA ARG A 19 -7.94 -6.33 0.88
C ARG A 19 -6.65 -5.69 1.36
N ALA A 20 -6.28 -4.56 0.75
CA ALA A 20 -5.16 -3.77 1.24
C ALA A 20 -5.51 -3.22 2.62
N VAL A 21 -4.50 -3.12 3.48
CA VAL A 21 -4.64 -2.59 4.83
C VAL A 21 -3.48 -1.67 5.13
N ILE A 22 -3.79 -0.51 5.69
CA ILE A 22 -2.78 0.42 6.21
C ILE A 22 -2.98 0.50 7.71
N LYS A 23 -1.92 0.22 8.47
CA LYS A 23 -1.97 0.31 9.93
C LYS A 23 -0.98 1.35 10.41
N THR A 24 -1.40 2.18 11.35
CA THR A 24 -0.52 3.18 11.95
C THR A 24 -0.49 2.97 13.46
N THR A 25 0.67 3.19 14.06
CA THR A 25 0.78 3.18 15.52
C THR A 25 0.54 4.58 16.06
N LYS A 26 0.26 4.67 17.37
CA LYS A 26 0.27 5.96 18.06
C LYS A 26 1.72 6.46 18.14
N PRO A 27 1.94 7.79 18.16
CA PRO A 27 3.29 8.31 18.33
C PRO A 27 3.93 7.79 19.63
N GLY A 28 5.16 7.33 19.52
CA GLY A 28 5.94 6.97 20.68
C GLY A 28 6.51 8.20 21.39
N ARG A 29 7.34 7.97 22.42
CA ARG A 29 7.97 9.04 23.18
C ARG A 29 8.81 9.97 22.31
N ASN A 30 9.39 9.43 21.26
CA ASN A 30 10.22 10.19 20.33
C ASN A 30 9.40 10.88 19.23
N GLY A 31 8.07 10.79 19.29
CA GLY A 31 7.20 11.37 18.27
C GLY A 31 7.22 10.63 16.95
N ILE A 32 7.62 9.37 16.94
CA ILE A 32 7.72 8.56 15.71
C ILE A 32 6.49 7.67 15.59
N VAL A 33 5.93 7.63 14.39
CA VAL A 33 4.80 6.78 14.01
C VAL A 33 5.31 5.70 13.06
N ARG A 34 4.86 4.47 13.27
CA ARG A 34 5.14 3.37 12.35
C ARG A 34 3.92 3.11 11.48
N ILE A 35 4.11 3.05 10.18
CA ILE A 35 3.06 2.78 9.21
C ILE A 35 3.39 1.45 8.54
N THR A 36 2.42 0.53 8.55
CA THR A 36 2.56 -0.77 7.89
C THR A 36 1.60 -0.83 6.71
N PHE A 37 2.14 -1.12 5.54
CA PHE A 37 1.37 -1.33 4.32
C PHE A 37 1.27 -2.83 4.09
N ALA A 38 0.07 -3.37 4.02
CA ALA A 38 -0.14 -4.81 3.88
C ALA A 38 -1.09 -5.10 2.72
N LEU A 39 -0.76 -6.13 1.97
CA LEU A 39 -1.57 -6.64 0.85
C LEU A 39 -1.70 -8.16 1.01
N PRO A 40 -2.70 -8.77 0.34
CA PRO A 40 -2.71 -10.23 0.22
C PRO A 40 -1.43 -10.73 -0.43
N ALA A 41 -0.96 -11.91 -0.03
CA ALA A 41 0.33 -12.43 -0.47
C ALA A 41 0.41 -12.67 -1.99
N ASP A 42 -0.72 -12.99 -2.60
CA ASP A 42 -0.77 -13.40 -4.01
C ASP A 42 -1.59 -12.47 -4.90
N GLU A 43 -1.98 -11.29 -4.40
CA GLU A 43 -2.83 -10.37 -5.14
C GLU A 43 -2.27 -8.95 -5.05
N PRO A 44 -1.74 -8.42 -6.15
CA PRO A 44 -1.50 -9.10 -7.42
C PRO A 44 -0.36 -10.12 -7.32
N SER A 45 -0.29 -11.02 -8.28
CA SER A 45 0.81 -11.98 -8.32
C SER A 45 2.12 -11.25 -8.65
N GLY A 46 3.24 -11.87 -8.24
CA GLY A 46 4.55 -11.28 -8.44
C GLY A 46 4.94 -10.31 -7.32
N ALA A 47 6.12 -9.77 -7.40
CA ALA A 47 6.66 -8.87 -6.39
C ALA A 47 5.96 -7.53 -6.40
N VAL A 48 5.77 -6.95 -5.22
CA VAL A 48 5.20 -5.60 -5.07
C VAL A 48 6.03 -4.82 -4.08
N SER A 49 6.23 -3.54 -4.36
CA SER A 49 6.90 -2.59 -3.45
C SER A 49 5.96 -1.43 -3.15
N VAL A 50 6.11 -0.84 -1.96
CA VAL A 50 5.50 0.45 -1.67
C VAL A 50 6.51 1.54 -1.97
N VAL A 51 6.09 2.53 -2.76
CA VAL A 51 6.97 3.57 -3.29
C VAL A 51 6.32 4.92 -2.99
N GLY A 52 7.07 5.82 -2.40
CA GLY A 52 6.51 7.10 -2.02
C GLY A 52 7.57 8.14 -1.68
N ASP A 53 7.10 9.31 -1.24
CA ASP A 53 7.98 10.42 -0.90
C ASP A 53 8.86 10.14 0.33
N PHE A 54 8.48 9.13 1.13
CA PHE A 54 9.28 8.72 2.30
C PHE A 54 10.51 7.89 1.92
N ASN A 55 10.64 7.45 0.68
CA ASN A 55 11.81 6.73 0.20
C ASN A 55 12.33 7.26 -1.14
N ASP A 56 12.05 8.55 -1.42
CA ASP A 56 12.47 9.24 -2.64
C ASP A 56 11.97 8.54 -3.91
N TRP A 57 10.79 7.91 -3.82
CA TRP A 57 10.18 7.17 -4.92
C TRP A 57 11.07 6.05 -5.46
N ASN A 58 11.90 5.47 -4.59
CA ASN A 58 12.79 4.38 -4.94
C ASN A 58 12.00 3.05 -4.98
N PRO A 59 11.89 2.42 -6.15
CA PRO A 59 11.10 1.18 -6.27
C PRO A 59 11.73 -0.03 -5.58
N PHE A 60 12.96 0.08 -5.11
CA PHE A 60 13.67 -1.03 -4.48
C PHE A 60 13.81 -0.89 -2.96
N ALA A 61 13.34 0.23 -2.39
CA ALA A 61 13.59 0.50 -0.98
C ALA A 61 12.69 -0.31 -0.04
N HIS A 62 11.43 -0.53 -0.41
CA HIS A 62 10.45 -1.15 0.47
C HIS A 62 9.65 -2.24 -0.24
N PRO A 63 10.26 -3.37 -0.59
CA PRO A 63 9.49 -4.50 -1.11
C PRO A 63 8.61 -5.07 0.00
N LEU A 64 7.39 -5.46 -0.35
CA LEU A 64 6.52 -6.13 0.60
C LEU A 64 7.00 -7.56 0.79
N ARG A 65 7.12 -7.98 2.04
CA ARG A 65 7.64 -9.31 2.41
C ARG A 65 6.50 -10.20 2.87
N ARG A 66 6.51 -11.46 2.44
CA ARG A 66 5.52 -12.44 2.85
C ARG A 66 5.55 -12.65 4.35
N ARG A 67 4.36 -12.82 4.92
CA ARG A 67 4.14 -13.15 6.32
C ARG A 67 3.41 -14.49 6.41
N THR A 68 3.38 -15.07 7.61
CA THR A 68 2.77 -16.38 7.83
C THR A 68 1.24 -16.36 7.76
N ASN A 69 0.63 -15.20 7.87
CA ASN A 69 -0.84 -15.07 7.90
C ASN A 69 -1.47 -14.86 6.51
N GLY A 70 -0.75 -15.16 5.44
CA GLY A 70 -1.28 -15.01 4.09
C GLY A 70 -1.21 -13.60 3.53
N THR A 71 -0.49 -12.72 4.20
CA THR A 71 -0.25 -11.35 3.74
C THR A 71 1.21 -11.12 3.41
N ARG A 72 1.48 -9.98 2.81
CA ARG A 72 2.83 -9.44 2.66
C ARG A 72 2.78 -7.98 3.08
N SER A 73 3.86 -7.49 3.65
CA SER A 73 3.85 -6.15 4.22
C SER A 73 5.22 -5.51 4.23
N ALA A 74 5.22 -4.19 4.33
CA ALA A 74 6.41 -3.39 4.60
C ALA A 74 6.03 -2.28 5.56
N ALA A 75 6.97 -1.86 6.40
CA ALA A 75 6.73 -0.81 7.37
C ALA A 75 7.74 0.32 7.19
N VAL A 76 7.30 1.54 7.43
CA VAL A 76 8.16 2.72 7.46
C VAL A 76 7.88 3.48 8.75
N THR A 77 8.86 4.26 9.20
CA THR A 77 8.71 5.13 10.37
C THR A 77 8.89 6.57 9.95
N VAL A 78 7.99 7.43 10.43
CA VAL A 78 8.01 8.86 10.11
C VAL A 78 7.66 9.67 11.34
N PRO A 79 8.03 10.95 11.40
CA PRO A 79 7.58 11.80 12.50
C PRO A 79 6.06 11.98 12.49
N ALA A 80 5.46 12.05 13.67
CA ALA A 80 4.06 12.44 13.80
C ALA A 80 3.85 13.81 13.15
N GLY A 81 2.72 13.98 12.50
CA GLY A 81 2.41 15.19 11.75
C GLY A 81 2.83 15.15 10.29
N ALA A 82 3.56 14.11 9.87
CA ALA A 82 3.95 13.97 8.48
C ALA A 82 2.76 13.57 7.60
N THR A 83 2.82 13.94 6.34
CA THR A 83 1.90 13.46 5.30
C THR A 83 2.72 12.69 4.28
N LEU A 84 2.32 11.46 4.01
CA LEU A 84 3.02 10.60 3.05
C LEU A 84 2.18 10.46 1.79
N ARG A 85 2.86 10.47 0.64
CA ARG A 85 2.24 10.14 -0.64
C ARG A 85 2.91 8.88 -1.15
N PHE A 86 2.09 7.94 -1.64
CA PHE A 86 2.62 6.64 -2.04
C PHE A 86 1.76 5.96 -3.08
N ARG A 87 2.36 4.99 -3.75
CA ARG A 87 1.68 4.04 -4.62
C ARG A 87 2.36 2.68 -4.46
N TYR A 88 1.70 1.64 -4.95
CA TYR A 88 2.32 0.33 -5.06
C TYR A 88 2.85 0.14 -6.48
N LEU A 89 4.00 -0.52 -6.58
CA LEU A 89 4.58 -0.90 -7.87
C LEU A 89 4.65 -2.42 -7.93
N GLY A 90 3.90 -3.00 -8.85
CA GLY A 90 3.88 -4.42 -9.09
C GLY A 90 4.87 -4.86 -10.16
N GLU A 91 4.97 -6.17 -10.32
CA GLU A 91 5.83 -6.77 -11.33
C GLU A 91 5.43 -6.29 -12.73
N GLY A 92 6.42 -6.08 -13.58
CA GLY A 92 6.18 -5.56 -14.92
C GLY A 92 5.97 -4.05 -14.99
N GLY A 93 6.23 -3.33 -13.91
CA GLY A 93 6.08 -1.87 -13.89
C GLY A 93 4.66 -1.39 -13.73
N ILE A 94 3.77 -2.19 -13.17
CA ILE A 94 2.36 -1.84 -12.99
C ILE A 94 2.20 -1.05 -11.70
N TRP A 95 1.77 0.20 -11.81
CA TRP A 95 1.46 1.05 -10.66
C TRP A 95 0.00 0.91 -10.27
N PHE A 96 -0.28 0.85 -8.96
CA PHE A 96 -1.65 0.85 -8.47
C PHE A 96 -1.74 1.49 -7.09
N ASN A 97 -2.96 1.85 -6.70
CA ASN A 97 -3.22 2.57 -5.46
C ASN A 97 -3.86 1.67 -4.41
N ASP A 98 -3.81 2.13 -3.17
CA ASP A 98 -4.47 1.50 -2.04
C ASP A 98 -5.84 2.15 -1.85
N GLU A 99 -6.90 1.37 -2.00
CA GLU A 99 -8.26 1.89 -1.85
C GLU A 99 -8.59 2.27 -0.42
N THR A 100 -7.83 1.77 0.55
CA THR A 100 -8.05 2.10 1.96
C THR A 100 -7.32 3.37 2.38
N ALA A 101 -6.56 3.99 1.50
CA ALA A 101 -5.88 5.24 1.82
C ALA A 101 -6.94 6.32 2.13
N PRO A 102 -6.71 7.13 3.19
CA PRO A 102 -7.70 8.12 3.60
C PRO A 102 -7.87 9.29 2.63
N ALA A 103 -6.93 9.51 1.74
CA ALA A 103 -7.00 10.63 0.80
C ALA A 103 -6.20 10.33 -0.46
N MET A 104 -6.41 11.17 -1.47
CA MET A 104 -5.63 11.16 -2.71
C MET A 104 -5.02 12.53 -2.93
N ASP A 105 -3.82 12.55 -3.49
CA ASP A 105 -3.15 13.77 -3.89
C ASP A 105 -2.73 13.58 -5.35
N GLY A 106 -3.59 14.04 -6.27
CA GLY A 106 -3.42 13.74 -7.68
C GLY A 106 -3.58 12.25 -7.93
N GLN A 107 -2.55 11.62 -8.49
CA GLN A 107 -2.55 10.18 -8.77
C GLN A 107 -2.08 9.34 -7.58
N ASN A 108 -1.60 9.97 -6.52
CA ASN A 108 -0.98 9.27 -5.40
C ASN A 108 -1.96 9.13 -4.24
N ALA A 109 -1.93 8.00 -3.58
CA ALA A 109 -2.59 7.86 -2.28
C ALA A 109 -1.85 8.71 -1.26
N SER A 110 -2.57 9.20 -0.27
CA SER A 110 -2.03 10.11 0.74
C SER A 110 -2.53 9.69 2.11
N ILE A 111 -1.63 9.77 3.10
CA ILE A 111 -1.97 9.50 4.50
C ILE A 111 -1.25 10.49 5.41
N ALA A 112 -2.01 11.12 6.30
CA ALA A 112 -1.47 12.02 7.33
C ALA A 112 -1.41 11.27 8.66
N VAL A 113 -0.31 11.41 9.37
CA VAL A 113 -0.09 10.68 10.63
C VAL A 113 0.25 11.61 11.79
#